data_8bf7d18d9a6cfd40df3e5fa65565a278
#
_entry.id   8bf7d18d9a6cfd40df3e5fa65565a278
#
_cell.length_a   1.000
_cell.length_b   1.000
_cell.length_c   1.000
_cell.angle_alpha   90.00
_cell.angle_beta   90.00
_cell.angle_gamma   90.00
#
_symmetry.space_group_name_H-M   'P 1'
#
loop_
_entity.id
_entity.type
_entity.pdbx_description
1 polymer ?
#
loop_
_entity_poly.entity_id
_entity_poly.type
_entity_poly.pdbx_seq_one_letter_code
_entity_poly.pdbx_strand_id
1 'polypeptide(L)'
;DTNALPNLTGYICDHQCQYHCTRLDFEGTVQIREMKKIAAEQGFAEYIKRWEKPEDATVKAAVIGAGPAGLSAAYFLARAGFAVTVFEREQNAGGVTRNVIPGFRFPESALQADIDFIAAHGVAFKFGAERNEVTVDALHTAGYDHLFYAIGAEVDNEIPLTGDRSRIRPSLHFLNAFRKDPSKLSLGKKVVVVGGGNTAMDSARAATRVPGVEEVSVVYRRTKKEMPADLEEYDNAVEEGVKFLFLTNPESYGADGTLVCRTMSLGEPDASGRRRPVATDETVSMHADALITAIGEKVDDEALSWFGVPLDAKGWPMVDAKTLESTEKGVYVLGDAQSGPSTVVRCIASARKAVETAIDSVLGSLEEDDHHGHDHECGCGHDHDGDHECECGDDHEHSDGCCCGDDEDDEEYTDEELDEIEAEEDAFFGEIRAKKGKHVAPAPLDAAVKAFAEREASRCLECSYICNKCVEVCPNRANVAIDMRLRADLFDHPYQIVHLDAFCNECGNCATFCPWEGAPYLDKLTVFSRQDDFENSENTGFLMDDDSVLVRIDGDVSRHTVLSDGTLDGDLPEEVSSIIEEIIVNHAYLLGSVGE
;
A
#
# COMPACT_ATOMS: atom_id res chain seq x y z
N ASP A 1 16.29 -1.77 -0.95
CA ASP A 1 16.01 -3.21 -1.12
C ASP A 1 14.55 -3.52 -1.38
N THR A 2 13.62 -2.90 -0.69
CA THR A 2 12.16 -3.17 -0.82
C THR A 2 11.42 -2.28 -1.81
N ASN A 3 12.02 -1.18 -2.24
CA ASN A 3 11.42 -0.21 -3.17
C ASN A 3 12.24 -0.13 -4.45
N ALA A 4 11.67 -0.62 -5.55
CA ALA A 4 12.33 -0.63 -6.87
C ALA A 4 12.38 0.76 -7.54
N LEU A 5 11.50 1.70 -7.12
CA LEU A 5 11.35 3.02 -7.73
C LEU A 5 11.46 4.13 -6.66
N PRO A 6 12.58 4.22 -5.92
CA PRO A 6 12.69 5.10 -4.76
C PRO A 6 12.70 6.60 -5.13
N ASN A 7 13.29 6.97 -6.27
CA ASN A 7 13.30 8.36 -6.73
C ASN A 7 11.90 8.81 -7.15
N LEU A 8 11.21 8.02 -7.99
CA LEU A 8 9.85 8.31 -8.44
C LEU A 8 8.88 8.41 -7.26
N THR A 9 8.86 7.40 -6.36
CA THR A 9 7.96 7.36 -5.22
C THR A 9 8.28 8.42 -4.15
N GLY A 10 9.43 9.05 -4.20
CA GLY A 10 9.75 10.25 -3.44
C GLY A 10 8.87 11.46 -3.80
N TYR A 11 8.28 11.46 -4.99
CA TYR A 11 7.41 12.54 -5.48
C TYR A 11 5.92 12.17 -5.50
N ILE A 12 5.57 10.96 -5.99
CA ILE A 12 4.17 10.60 -6.29
C ILE A 12 3.59 9.48 -5.43
N CYS A 13 4.25 9.10 -4.34
CA CYS A 13 3.69 8.17 -3.38
C CYS A 13 2.51 8.84 -2.65
N ASP A 14 1.45 8.08 -2.41
CA ASP A 14 0.24 8.45 -1.65
C ASP A 14 0.47 8.57 -0.14
N HIS A 15 1.70 8.41 0.33
CA HIS A 15 2.24 8.61 1.69
C HIS A 15 1.32 8.14 2.83
N GLN A 16 0.65 7.00 2.66
CA GLN A 16 -0.22 6.39 3.68
C GLN A 16 0.49 6.21 5.03
N CYS A 17 1.81 5.94 5.02
CA CYS A 17 2.61 5.89 6.24
C CYS A 17 2.61 7.20 7.04
N GLN A 18 2.39 8.35 6.40
CA GLN A 18 2.28 9.64 7.10
C GLN A 18 0.89 9.81 7.72
N TYR A 19 -0.18 9.26 7.11
CA TYR A 19 -1.53 9.25 7.70
C TYR A 19 -1.63 8.35 8.93
N HIS A 20 -0.74 7.35 9.06
CA HIS A 20 -0.70 6.40 10.17
C HIS A 20 0.54 6.58 11.06
N CYS A 21 1.24 7.71 10.92
CA CYS A 21 2.41 7.99 11.73
C CYS A 21 2.01 8.27 13.18
N THR A 22 2.62 7.57 14.13
CA THR A 22 2.39 7.75 15.58
C THR A 22 2.59 9.20 16.04
N ARG A 23 3.48 9.96 15.38
CA ARG A 23 3.68 11.38 15.68
C ARG A 23 2.48 12.28 15.37
N LEU A 24 1.50 11.81 14.58
CA LEU A 24 0.27 12.58 14.31
C LEU A 24 -0.46 12.99 15.60
N ASP A 25 -0.45 12.12 16.61
CA ASP A 25 -1.18 12.34 17.86
C ASP A 25 -0.48 13.39 18.77
N PHE A 26 0.76 13.78 18.44
CA PHE A 26 1.57 14.67 19.28
C PHE A 26 1.84 16.03 18.62
N GLU A 27 2.53 16.05 17.49
CA GLU A 27 3.05 17.29 16.90
C GLU A 27 2.95 17.34 15.37
N GLY A 28 2.42 16.29 14.76
CA GLY A 28 2.36 16.10 13.31
C GLY A 28 3.34 15.04 12.81
N THR A 29 3.01 14.45 11.68
CA THR A 29 3.74 13.33 11.08
C THR A 29 5.19 13.66 10.78
N VAL A 30 6.05 12.64 10.79
CA VAL A 30 7.37 12.70 10.16
C VAL A 30 7.19 12.82 8.63
N GLN A 31 8.00 13.65 7.98
CA GLN A 31 7.94 13.86 6.52
C GLN A 31 8.59 12.67 5.78
N ILE A 32 7.99 11.48 5.90
CA ILE A 32 8.56 10.20 5.45
C ILE A 32 8.78 10.20 3.93
N ARG A 33 7.85 10.76 3.14
CA ARG A 33 8.01 10.85 1.68
C ARG A 33 9.24 11.68 1.31
N GLU A 34 9.43 12.84 1.94
CA GLU A 34 10.59 13.70 1.69
C GLU A 34 11.90 13.07 2.17
N MET A 35 11.88 12.39 3.32
CA MET A 35 13.03 11.62 3.83
C MET A 35 13.43 10.52 2.87
N LYS A 36 12.46 9.76 2.37
CA LYS A 36 12.69 8.72 1.35
C LYS A 36 13.30 9.29 0.07
N LYS A 37 12.81 10.44 -0.39
CA LYS A 37 13.34 11.15 -1.56
C LYS A 37 14.81 11.55 -1.35
N ILE A 38 15.13 12.20 -0.22
CA ILE A 38 16.49 12.59 0.14
C ILE A 38 17.40 11.35 0.17
N ALA A 39 16.96 10.27 0.79
CA ALA A 39 17.73 9.03 0.90
C ALA A 39 18.00 8.41 -0.50
N ALA A 40 17.03 8.45 -1.41
CA ALA A 40 17.19 7.96 -2.76
C ALA A 40 18.20 8.82 -3.55
N GLU A 41 18.07 10.14 -3.52
CA GLU A 41 18.97 11.07 -4.20
C GLU A 41 20.42 10.97 -3.69
N GLN A 42 20.61 10.70 -2.40
CA GLN A 42 21.94 10.60 -1.77
C GLN A 42 22.57 9.21 -1.88
N GLY A 43 21.78 8.16 -1.62
CA GLY A 43 22.30 6.80 -1.45
C GLY A 43 22.49 6.02 -2.75
N PHE A 44 21.88 6.46 -3.82
CA PHE A 44 21.77 5.73 -5.08
C PHE A 44 23.11 5.33 -5.70
N ALA A 45 24.03 6.29 -5.85
CA ALA A 45 25.34 6.03 -6.47
C ALA A 45 26.22 5.08 -5.63
N GLU A 46 26.09 5.11 -4.30
CA GLU A 46 26.82 4.21 -3.41
C GLU A 46 26.23 2.80 -3.44
N TYR A 47 24.92 2.67 -3.51
CA TYR A 47 24.26 1.38 -3.62
C TYR A 47 24.65 0.63 -4.91
N ILE A 48 24.62 1.31 -6.06
CA ILE A 48 25.05 0.70 -7.36
C ILE A 48 26.49 0.19 -7.28
N LYS A 49 27.39 0.93 -6.64
CA LYS A 49 28.80 0.49 -6.49
C LYS A 49 28.97 -0.78 -5.66
N ARG A 50 28.04 -1.06 -4.77
CA ARG A 50 28.06 -2.26 -3.89
C ARG A 50 27.33 -3.44 -4.51
N TRP A 51 26.61 -3.22 -5.61
CA TRP A 51 25.87 -4.28 -6.27
C TRP A 51 26.84 -5.21 -7.02
N GLU A 52 26.82 -6.47 -6.64
CA GLU A 52 27.51 -7.56 -7.35
C GLU A 52 26.46 -8.36 -8.10
N LYS A 53 26.61 -8.45 -9.44
CA LYS A 53 25.69 -9.23 -10.26
C LYS A 53 25.87 -10.70 -9.92
N PRO A 54 24.80 -11.47 -9.65
CA PRO A 54 24.88 -12.91 -9.48
C PRO A 54 25.54 -13.55 -10.72
N GLU A 55 26.50 -14.45 -10.50
CA GLU A 55 27.10 -15.23 -11.56
C GLU A 55 26.08 -16.31 -12.02
N ASP A 56 26.03 -16.57 -13.35
CA ASP A 56 25.27 -17.65 -13.99
C ASP A 56 23.75 -17.65 -13.76
N ALA A 57 23.07 -16.59 -14.22
CA ALA A 57 21.60 -16.58 -14.34
C ALA A 57 21.14 -17.63 -15.37
N THR A 58 20.67 -18.79 -14.91
CA THR A 58 20.19 -19.90 -15.76
C THR A 58 18.69 -19.80 -16.02
N VAL A 59 17.92 -19.29 -15.08
CA VAL A 59 16.47 -19.14 -15.19
C VAL A 59 16.13 -17.84 -15.90
N LYS A 60 15.34 -17.92 -16.98
CA LYS A 60 14.95 -16.77 -17.79
C LYS A 60 13.55 -16.28 -17.44
N ALA A 61 13.43 -14.99 -17.23
CA ALA A 61 12.14 -14.34 -16.99
C ALA A 61 11.86 -13.26 -18.05
N ALA A 62 10.64 -13.26 -18.59
CA ALA A 62 10.12 -12.21 -19.44
C ALA A 62 9.13 -11.35 -18.68
N VAL A 63 9.31 -10.03 -18.74
CA VAL A 63 8.37 -9.05 -18.17
C VAL A 63 7.73 -8.28 -19.31
N ILE A 64 6.42 -8.28 -19.41
CA ILE A 64 5.63 -7.65 -20.46
C ILE A 64 5.02 -6.35 -19.95
N GLY A 65 5.54 -5.23 -20.42
CA GLY A 65 5.26 -3.88 -19.97
C GLY A 65 6.33 -3.31 -19.03
N ALA A 66 6.81 -2.10 -19.34
CA ALA A 66 7.81 -1.36 -18.57
C ALA A 66 7.19 -0.24 -17.71
N GLY A 67 5.95 -0.42 -17.23
CA GLY A 67 5.32 0.43 -16.22
C GLY A 67 5.86 0.13 -14.81
N PRO A 68 5.34 0.78 -13.76
CA PRO A 68 5.84 0.60 -12.38
C PRO A 68 5.87 -0.84 -11.90
N ALA A 69 4.84 -1.64 -12.22
CA ALA A 69 4.79 -3.04 -11.83
C ALA A 69 5.87 -3.87 -12.56
N GLY A 70 5.99 -3.72 -13.88
CA GLY A 70 6.98 -4.46 -14.66
C GLY A 70 8.42 -4.07 -14.32
N LEU A 71 8.69 -2.77 -14.15
CA LEU A 71 10.00 -2.29 -13.69
C LEU A 71 10.38 -2.87 -12.33
N SER A 72 9.41 -2.95 -11.42
CA SER A 72 9.63 -3.51 -10.08
C SER A 72 9.86 -5.01 -10.12
N ALA A 73 9.08 -5.76 -10.93
CA ALA A 73 9.29 -7.19 -11.12
C ALA A 73 10.68 -7.45 -11.70
N ALA A 74 11.08 -6.70 -12.73
CA ALA A 74 12.39 -6.82 -13.34
C ALA A 74 13.54 -6.58 -12.34
N TYR A 75 13.38 -5.59 -11.46
CA TYR A 75 14.34 -5.33 -10.39
C TYR A 75 14.47 -6.49 -9.40
N PHE A 76 13.34 -6.97 -8.87
CA PHE A 76 13.37 -8.04 -7.87
C PHE A 76 13.86 -9.37 -8.46
N LEU A 77 13.46 -9.70 -9.69
CA LEU A 77 13.95 -10.88 -10.43
C LEU A 77 15.45 -10.82 -10.67
N ALA A 78 15.96 -9.67 -11.17
CA ALA A 78 17.39 -9.51 -11.42
C ALA A 78 18.21 -9.65 -10.13
N ARG A 79 17.71 -9.12 -9.01
CA ARG A 79 18.33 -9.30 -7.69
C ARG A 79 18.32 -10.75 -7.21
N ALA A 80 17.31 -11.51 -7.57
CA ALA A 80 17.21 -12.93 -7.27
C ALA A 80 18.05 -13.82 -8.20
N GLY A 81 18.75 -13.22 -9.18
CA GLY A 81 19.64 -13.97 -10.08
C GLY A 81 19.00 -14.45 -11.38
N PHE A 82 17.79 -14.00 -11.73
CA PHE A 82 17.15 -14.33 -13.00
C PHE A 82 17.77 -13.54 -14.17
N ALA A 83 17.80 -14.16 -15.36
CA ALA A 83 18.10 -13.48 -16.61
C ALA A 83 16.82 -12.79 -17.13
N VAL A 84 16.69 -11.48 -16.88
CA VAL A 84 15.46 -10.74 -17.12
C VAL A 84 15.49 -9.96 -18.43
N THR A 85 14.42 -10.10 -19.23
CA THR A 85 14.14 -9.25 -20.38
C THR A 85 12.79 -8.57 -20.21
N VAL A 86 12.76 -7.24 -20.27
CA VAL A 86 11.54 -6.43 -20.27
C VAL A 86 11.16 -6.12 -21.72
N PHE A 87 9.94 -6.47 -22.10
CA PHE A 87 9.35 -6.16 -23.39
C PHE A 87 8.39 -4.99 -23.24
N GLU A 88 8.65 -3.91 -23.99
CA GLU A 88 7.84 -2.69 -23.96
C GLU A 88 7.43 -2.29 -25.37
N ARG A 89 6.13 -1.98 -25.57
CA ARG A 89 5.59 -1.55 -26.87
C ARG A 89 6.05 -0.16 -27.28
N GLU A 90 6.23 0.73 -26.27
CA GLU A 90 6.72 2.08 -26.50
C GLU A 90 8.25 2.11 -26.68
N GLN A 91 8.78 3.27 -27.06
CA GLN A 91 10.22 3.46 -27.26
C GLN A 91 10.97 3.76 -25.95
N ASN A 92 10.22 3.95 -24.85
CA ASN A 92 10.79 4.29 -23.55
C ASN A 92 10.02 3.57 -22.42
N ALA A 93 10.73 3.17 -21.38
CA ALA A 93 10.13 2.63 -20.17
C ALA A 93 9.44 3.73 -19.33
N GLY A 94 8.48 3.33 -18.50
CA GLY A 94 7.79 4.16 -17.53
C GLY A 94 6.26 4.03 -17.55
N GLY A 95 5.66 3.52 -18.65
CA GLY A 95 4.20 3.35 -18.75
C GLY A 95 3.42 4.64 -18.45
N VAL A 96 2.34 4.52 -17.68
CA VAL A 96 1.49 5.66 -17.27
C VAL A 96 2.28 6.76 -16.54
N THR A 97 3.28 6.41 -15.74
CA THR A 97 4.09 7.42 -15.02
C THR A 97 4.86 8.33 -15.97
N ARG A 98 5.38 7.81 -17.08
CA ARG A 98 6.06 8.63 -18.09
C ARG A 98 5.09 9.33 -19.02
N ASN A 99 4.06 8.61 -19.48
CA ASN A 99 3.27 9.05 -20.62
C ASN A 99 2.01 9.84 -20.23
N VAL A 100 1.52 9.71 -18.99
CA VAL A 100 0.22 10.25 -18.55
C VAL A 100 0.38 11.20 -17.37
N ILE A 101 1.07 10.80 -16.29
CA ILE A 101 1.24 11.66 -15.11
C ILE A 101 1.96 12.95 -15.51
N PRO A 102 1.38 14.14 -15.24
CA PRO A 102 1.93 15.42 -15.68
C PRO A 102 3.32 15.72 -15.10
N GLY A 103 4.16 16.42 -15.88
CA GLY A 103 5.52 16.77 -15.47
C GLY A 103 5.63 17.72 -14.27
N PHE A 104 4.54 18.35 -13.86
CA PHE A 104 4.52 19.16 -12.63
C PHE A 104 4.41 18.30 -11.36
N ARG A 105 4.08 17.00 -11.47
CA ARG A 105 4.03 16.06 -10.34
C ARG A 105 5.42 15.58 -9.93
N PHE A 106 6.30 15.35 -10.89
CA PHE A 106 7.67 14.90 -10.65
C PHE A 106 8.57 15.23 -11.86
N PRO A 107 9.88 15.45 -11.66
CA PRO A 107 10.83 15.63 -12.74
C PRO A 107 11.11 14.29 -13.43
N GLU A 108 11.20 14.30 -14.76
CA GLU A 108 11.50 13.13 -15.58
C GLU A 108 12.79 12.43 -15.18
N SER A 109 13.77 13.19 -14.68
CA SER A 109 15.04 12.66 -14.18
C SER A 109 14.90 11.69 -13.01
N ALA A 110 13.85 11.84 -12.17
CA ALA A 110 13.61 10.93 -11.06
C ALA A 110 13.21 9.52 -11.57
N LEU A 111 12.28 9.47 -12.53
CA LEU A 111 11.91 8.20 -13.16
C LEU A 111 13.07 7.59 -13.95
N GLN A 112 13.82 8.41 -14.69
CA GLN A 112 14.96 7.94 -15.47
C GLN A 112 16.07 7.36 -14.58
N ALA A 113 16.32 7.98 -13.42
CA ALA A 113 17.27 7.47 -12.45
C ALA A 113 16.89 6.06 -11.95
N ASP A 114 15.61 5.82 -11.66
CA ASP A 114 15.13 4.49 -11.26
C ASP A 114 15.25 3.47 -12.40
N ILE A 115 14.97 3.85 -13.66
CA ILE A 115 15.12 2.97 -14.82
C ILE A 115 16.60 2.62 -15.05
N ASP A 116 17.50 3.60 -14.99
CA ASP A 116 18.94 3.39 -15.14
C ASP A 116 19.49 2.47 -14.04
N PHE A 117 18.95 2.59 -12.84
CA PHE A 117 19.25 1.72 -11.72
C PHE A 117 18.84 0.26 -11.99
N ILE A 118 17.62 0.05 -12.47
CA ILE A 118 17.12 -1.28 -12.82
C ILE A 118 17.98 -1.88 -13.95
N ALA A 119 18.32 -1.08 -14.95
CA ALA A 119 19.21 -1.51 -16.03
C ALA A 119 20.62 -1.90 -15.53
N ALA A 120 21.14 -1.17 -14.53
CA ALA A 120 22.44 -1.47 -13.91
C ALA A 120 22.45 -2.82 -13.18
N HIS A 121 21.28 -3.37 -12.80
CA HIS A 121 21.15 -4.73 -12.28
C HIS A 121 21.20 -5.83 -13.37
N GLY A 122 21.45 -5.47 -14.62
CA GLY A 122 21.60 -6.42 -15.72
C GLY A 122 20.28 -6.77 -16.42
N VAL A 123 19.23 -6.00 -16.18
CA VAL A 123 17.94 -6.12 -16.88
C VAL A 123 18.11 -5.68 -18.34
N ALA A 124 17.69 -6.52 -19.29
CA ALA A 124 17.63 -6.18 -20.70
C ALA A 124 16.27 -5.56 -21.06
N PHE A 125 16.28 -4.50 -21.87
CA PHE A 125 15.07 -3.86 -22.37
C PHE A 125 14.93 -4.08 -23.88
N LYS A 126 13.75 -4.53 -24.32
CA LYS A 126 13.36 -4.62 -25.72
C LYS A 126 12.19 -3.68 -25.97
N PHE A 127 12.51 -2.48 -26.48
CA PHE A 127 11.52 -1.46 -26.84
C PHE A 127 10.94 -1.70 -28.24
N GLY A 128 9.72 -1.23 -28.47
CA GLY A 128 8.98 -1.43 -29.71
C GLY A 128 8.61 -2.91 -29.93
N ALA A 129 8.44 -3.67 -28.86
CA ALA A 129 8.06 -5.08 -28.94
C ALA A 129 6.69 -5.25 -29.63
N GLU A 130 6.64 -6.14 -30.61
CA GLU A 130 5.43 -6.44 -31.33
C GLU A 130 4.52 -7.38 -30.52
N ARG A 131 3.21 -7.23 -30.70
CA ARG A 131 2.18 -7.95 -29.92
C ARG A 131 2.32 -9.48 -30.02
N ASN A 132 2.71 -10.00 -31.19
CA ASN A 132 2.89 -11.43 -31.44
C ASN A 132 4.18 -12.02 -30.84
N GLU A 133 5.12 -11.18 -30.42
CA GLU A 133 6.38 -11.62 -29.79
C GLU A 133 6.21 -11.88 -28.28
N VAL A 134 5.13 -11.37 -27.69
CA VAL A 134 4.90 -11.39 -26.23
C VAL A 134 3.68 -12.23 -25.83
N THR A 135 3.26 -13.15 -26.69
CA THR A 135 2.27 -14.19 -26.31
C THR A 135 2.92 -15.24 -25.41
N VAL A 136 2.15 -15.92 -24.58
CA VAL A 136 2.61 -17.01 -23.72
C VAL A 136 3.38 -18.04 -24.53
N ASP A 137 2.80 -18.54 -25.64
CA ASP A 137 3.43 -19.54 -26.52
C ASP A 137 4.74 -19.06 -27.14
N ALA A 138 4.80 -17.80 -27.60
CA ALA A 138 5.99 -17.26 -28.24
C ALA A 138 7.16 -17.12 -27.24
N LEU A 139 6.85 -16.68 -26.00
CA LEU A 139 7.85 -16.50 -24.96
C LEU A 139 8.37 -17.85 -24.43
N HIS A 140 7.52 -18.84 -24.21
CA HIS A 140 7.95 -20.19 -23.86
C HIS A 140 8.79 -20.82 -24.98
N THR A 141 8.40 -20.62 -26.24
CA THR A 141 9.22 -21.07 -27.40
C THR A 141 10.59 -20.39 -27.45
N ALA A 142 10.68 -19.13 -26.97
CA ALA A 142 11.96 -18.39 -26.85
C ALA A 142 12.78 -18.81 -25.62
N GLY A 143 12.28 -19.73 -24.79
CA GLY A 143 12.95 -20.30 -23.64
C GLY A 143 12.88 -19.43 -22.38
N TYR A 144 11.79 -18.67 -22.21
CA TYR A 144 11.46 -18.02 -20.94
C TYR A 144 10.62 -18.96 -20.10
N ASP A 145 11.01 -19.18 -18.85
CA ASP A 145 10.35 -20.09 -17.93
C ASP A 145 9.24 -19.39 -17.11
N HIS A 146 9.47 -18.11 -16.81
CA HIS A 146 8.56 -17.27 -16.03
C HIS A 146 8.16 -16.00 -16.80
N LEU A 147 6.85 -15.77 -16.91
CA LEU A 147 6.24 -14.69 -17.70
C LEU A 147 5.43 -13.77 -16.80
N PHE A 148 5.77 -12.48 -16.78
CA PHE A 148 5.13 -11.48 -15.91
C PHE A 148 4.40 -10.44 -16.75
N TYR A 149 3.06 -10.53 -16.82
CA TYR A 149 2.23 -9.57 -17.54
C TYR A 149 1.88 -8.37 -16.67
N ALA A 150 2.48 -7.22 -16.97
CA ALA A 150 2.37 -5.95 -16.26
C ALA A 150 1.89 -4.83 -17.20
N ILE A 151 0.88 -5.11 -18.02
CA ILE A 151 0.41 -4.22 -19.10
C ILE A 151 -0.42 -3.03 -18.63
N GLY A 152 -0.73 -2.96 -17.32
CA GLY A 152 -1.49 -1.86 -16.73
C GLY A 152 -2.99 -1.91 -17.01
N ALA A 153 -3.67 -0.76 -16.79
CA ALA A 153 -5.10 -0.54 -17.06
C ALA A 153 -5.22 0.80 -17.79
N GLU A 154 -5.12 0.79 -19.11
CA GLU A 154 -5.02 2.00 -19.93
C GLU A 154 -6.26 2.28 -20.78
N VAL A 155 -7.38 1.59 -20.53
CA VAL A 155 -8.65 1.80 -21.24
C VAL A 155 -9.55 2.69 -20.39
N ASP A 156 -9.82 3.91 -20.87
CA ASP A 156 -10.75 4.83 -20.19
C ASP A 156 -12.17 4.25 -20.13
N ASN A 157 -12.85 4.37 -19.00
CA ASN A 157 -14.28 4.05 -18.90
C ASN A 157 -15.11 5.09 -19.65
N GLU A 158 -16.16 4.61 -20.31
CA GLU A 158 -17.10 5.50 -20.99
C GLU A 158 -18.15 6.05 -20.02
N ILE A 159 -18.35 7.37 -20.07
CA ILE A 159 -19.43 8.02 -19.32
C ILE A 159 -20.78 7.74 -20.00
N PRO A 160 -21.82 7.35 -19.26
CA PRO A 160 -23.18 7.18 -19.79
C PRO A 160 -23.85 8.55 -19.99
N LEU A 161 -23.37 9.31 -20.98
CA LEU A 161 -23.80 10.67 -21.29
C LEU A 161 -24.50 10.70 -22.64
N THR A 162 -25.64 11.39 -22.73
CA THR A 162 -26.36 11.59 -23.99
C THR A 162 -25.90 12.85 -24.72
N GLY A 163 -26.06 12.89 -26.05
CA GLY A 163 -25.78 14.08 -26.86
C GLY A 163 -24.46 14.07 -27.63
N ASP A 164 -23.81 15.21 -27.78
CA ASP A 164 -22.61 15.38 -28.60
C ASP A 164 -21.35 14.89 -27.88
N ARG A 165 -20.66 13.95 -28.46
CA ARG A 165 -19.42 13.37 -27.89
C ARG A 165 -18.14 13.96 -28.51
N SER A 166 -18.26 14.85 -29.52
CA SER A 166 -17.10 15.36 -30.26
C SER A 166 -16.11 16.18 -29.43
N ARG A 167 -16.59 16.76 -28.34
CA ARG A 167 -15.79 17.59 -27.41
C ARG A 167 -15.44 16.87 -26.11
N ILE A 168 -15.79 15.57 -25.99
CA ILE A 168 -15.40 14.75 -24.85
C ILE A 168 -13.98 14.25 -25.07
N ARG A 169 -13.17 14.33 -24.04
CA ARG A 169 -11.78 13.88 -24.01
C ARG A 169 -11.60 12.89 -22.85
N PRO A 170 -11.36 11.60 -23.11
CA PRO A 170 -10.95 10.66 -22.06
C PRO A 170 -9.66 11.15 -21.38
N SER A 171 -9.58 10.97 -20.06
CA SER A 171 -8.51 11.56 -19.23
C SER A 171 -7.11 11.09 -19.61
N LEU A 172 -6.92 9.78 -19.83
CA LEU A 172 -5.62 9.24 -20.20
C LEU A 172 -5.14 9.80 -21.55
N HIS A 173 -6.05 9.87 -22.53
CA HIS A 173 -5.74 10.46 -23.84
C HIS A 173 -5.39 11.93 -23.75
N PHE A 174 -6.15 12.69 -22.96
CA PHE A 174 -5.89 14.10 -22.72
C PHE A 174 -4.54 14.32 -22.05
N LEU A 175 -4.27 13.62 -20.95
CA LEU A 175 -3.02 13.74 -20.19
C LEU A 175 -1.80 13.30 -21.02
N ASN A 176 -1.93 12.24 -21.81
CA ASN A 176 -0.87 11.83 -22.74
C ASN A 176 -0.56 12.91 -23.79
N ALA A 177 -1.59 13.52 -24.37
CA ALA A 177 -1.41 14.61 -25.31
C ALA A 177 -0.81 15.87 -24.63
N PHE A 178 -1.27 16.19 -23.42
CA PHE A 178 -0.71 17.27 -22.60
C PHE A 178 0.77 17.03 -22.28
N ARG A 179 1.12 15.80 -21.90
CA ARG A 179 2.51 15.44 -21.60
C ARG A 179 3.43 15.59 -22.81
N LYS A 180 2.92 15.27 -24.00
CA LYS A 180 3.67 15.43 -25.26
C LYS A 180 3.88 16.87 -25.66
N ASP A 181 2.81 17.67 -25.70
CA ASP A 181 2.90 19.08 -26.06
C ASP A 181 1.58 19.82 -25.73
N PRO A 182 1.51 20.51 -24.58
CA PRO A 182 0.30 21.23 -24.19
C PRO A 182 -0.07 22.37 -25.15
N SER A 183 0.88 22.91 -25.93
CA SER A 183 0.63 24.00 -26.87
C SER A 183 -0.22 23.58 -28.09
N LYS A 184 -0.29 22.27 -28.37
CA LYS A 184 -1.09 21.71 -29.47
C LYS A 184 -2.53 21.39 -29.07
N LEU A 185 -2.85 21.51 -27.77
CA LEU A 185 -4.19 21.27 -27.28
C LEU A 185 -5.09 22.48 -27.47
N SER A 186 -6.36 22.21 -27.82
CA SER A 186 -7.40 23.24 -27.89
C SER A 186 -8.63 22.73 -27.15
N LEU A 187 -8.93 23.36 -26.01
CA LEU A 187 -10.04 22.99 -25.13
C LEU A 187 -11.14 24.05 -25.05
N GLY A 188 -10.91 25.23 -25.69
CA GLY A 188 -11.78 26.40 -25.51
C GLY A 188 -11.46 27.12 -24.19
N LYS A 189 -12.40 27.91 -23.68
CA LYS A 189 -12.20 28.75 -22.50
C LYS A 189 -12.65 28.10 -21.20
N LYS A 190 -13.74 27.33 -21.26
CA LYS A 190 -14.36 26.69 -20.11
C LYS A 190 -14.27 25.18 -20.24
N VAL A 191 -13.54 24.54 -19.32
CA VAL A 191 -13.33 23.10 -19.30
C VAL A 191 -13.99 22.52 -18.06
N VAL A 192 -14.72 21.43 -18.26
CA VAL A 192 -15.29 20.67 -17.16
C VAL A 192 -14.61 19.30 -17.09
N VAL A 193 -14.14 18.93 -15.92
CA VAL A 193 -13.57 17.60 -15.62
C VAL A 193 -14.56 16.83 -14.79
N VAL A 194 -14.85 15.59 -15.18
CA VAL A 194 -15.78 14.70 -14.48
C VAL A 194 -15.01 13.64 -13.73
N GLY A 195 -15.10 13.63 -12.41
CA GLY A 195 -14.46 12.62 -11.56
C GLY A 195 -13.90 13.21 -10.28
N GLY A 196 -13.52 12.34 -9.33
CA GLY A 196 -13.04 12.75 -8.01
C GLY A 196 -11.77 12.00 -7.56
N GLY A 197 -11.06 11.33 -8.47
CA GLY A 197 -9.78 10.64 -8.19
C GLY A 197 -8.56 11.49 -8.56
N ASN A 198 -7.36 10.98 -8.29
CA ASN A 198 -6.10 11.65 -8.64
C ASN A 198 -5.99 11.98 -10.14
N THR A 199 -6.50 11.09 -11.02
CA THR A 199 -6.55 11.35 -12.47
C THR A 199 -7.40 12.59 -12.81
N ALA A 200 -8.49 12.83 -12.06
CA ALA A 200 -9.31 14.04 -12.23
C ALA A 200 -8.56 15.30 -11.76
N MET A 201 -7.84 15.22 -10.64
CA MET A 201 -7.00 16.34 -10.15
C MET A 201 -5.90 16.66 -11.14
N ASP A 202 -5.17 15.64 -11.62
CA ASP A 202 -4.14 15.82 -12.66
C ASP A 202 -4.71 16.42 -13.94
N SER A 203 -5.90 15.95 -14.37
CA SER A 203 -6.58 16.47 -15.56
C SER A 203 -7.02 17.93 -15.38
N ALA A 204 -7.57 18.28 -14.24
CA ALA A 204 -8.00 19.64 -13.95
C ALA A 204 -6.80 20.62 -13.92
N ARG A 205 -5.74 20.25 -13.20
CA ARG A 205 -4.50 21.03 -13.12
C ARG A 205 -3.78 21.12 -14.47
N ALA A 206 -3.79 20.06 -15.27
CA ALA A 206 -3.27 20.09 -16.64
C ALA A 206 -4.09 21.01 -17.53
N ALA A 207 -5.43 20.98 -17.41
CA ALA A 207 -6.31 21.84 -18.20
C ALA A 207 -6.09 23.34 -17.92
N THR A 208 -5.81 23.74 -16.67
CA THR A 208 -5.46 25.16 -16.34
C THR A 208 -4.23 25.66 -17.09
N ARG A 209 -3.34 24.74 -17.51
CA ARG A 209 -2.09 25.04 -18.20
C ARG A 209 -2.19 25.00 -19.74
N VAL A 210 -3.36 24.62 -20.27
CA VAL A 210 -3.57 24.62 -21.72
C VAL A 210 -3.84 26.06 -22.21
N PRO A 211 -3.14 26.52 -23.25
CA PRO A 211 -3.33 27.89 -23.77
C PRO A 211 -4.78 28.18 -24.14
N GLY A 212 -5.31 29.30 -23.67
CA GLY A 212 -6.67 29.78 -23.98
C GLY A 212 -7.75 29.28 -23.00
N VAL A 213 -7.45 28.39 -22.08
CA VAL A 213 -8.37 28.04 -21.00
C VAL A 213 -8.42 29.14 -19.95
N GLU A 214 -9.61 29.58 -19.60
CA GLU A 214 -9.86 30.67 -18.64
C GLU A 214 -10.49 30.13 -17.33
N GLU A 215 -11.26 29.03 -17.41
CA GLU A 215 -11.95 28.45 -16.29
C GLU A 215 -11.93 26.92 -16.36
N VAL A 216 -11.61 26.27 -15.24
CA VAL A 216 -11.69 24.81 -15.08
C VAL A 216 -12.57 24.49 -13.88
N SER A 217 -13.54 23.61 -14.07
CA SER A 217 -14.42 23.11 -13.02
C SER A 217 -14.39 21.59 -12.95
N VAL A 218 -14.35 21.05 -11.74
CA VAL A 218 -14.50 19.60 -11.50
C VAL A 218 -15.93 19.33 -11.05
N VAL A 219 -16.57 18.36 -11.68
CA VAL A 219 -17.91 17.88 -11.33
C VAL A 219 -17.78 16.50 -10.70
N TYR A 220 -18.31 16.35 -9.50
CA TYR A 220 -18.23 15.09 -8.75
C TYR A 220 -19.57 14.70 -8.13
N ARG A 221 -19.97 13.44 -8.29
CA ARG A 221 -21.30 12.93 -7.89
C ARG A 221 -21.48 12.65 -6.39
N ARG A 222 -20.45 12.84 -5.56
CA ARG A 222 -20.47 12.73 -4.10
C ARG A 222 -19.92 14.02 -3.50
N THR A 223 -19.75 14.05 -2.17
CA THR A 223 -19.10 15.18 -1.50
C THR A 223 -17.59 15.05 -1.48
N LYS A 224 -16.89 16.06 -0.98
CA LYS A 224 -15.45 16.09 -0.80
C LYS A 224 -14.94 14.94 0.07
N LYS A 225 -15.71 14.57 1.10
CA LYS A 225 -15.37 13.48 2.04
C LYS A 225 -15.25 12.13 1.33
N GLU A 226 -16.08 11.85 0.35
CA GLU A 226 -16.05 10.61 -0.43
C GLU A 226 -15.11 10.65 -1.64
N MET A 227 -14.35 11.75 -1.84
CA MET A 227 -13.37 11.82 -2.92
C MET A 227 -12.22 10.83 -2.68
N PRO A 228 -11.88 9.98 -3.67
CA PRO A 228 -10.73 9.09 -3.56
C PRO A 228 -9.39 9.78 -3.90
N ALA A 229 -9.42 11.07 -4.30
CA ALA A 229 -8.22 11.86 -4.55
C ALA A 229 -7.44 12.10 -3.25
N ASP A 230 -6.11 12.14 -3.36
CA ASP A 230 -5.28 12.58 -2.24
C ASP A 230 -5.60 14.06 -1.91
N LEU A 231 -5.71 14.36 -0.61
CA LEU A 231 -6.05 15.69 -0.13
C LEU A 231 -5.05 16.76 -0.62
N GLU A 232 -3.77 16.42 -0.72
CA GLU A 232 -2.74 17.32 -1.24
C GLU A 232 -3.01 17.68 -2.71
N GLU A 233 -3.46 16.72 -3.53
CA GLU A 233 -3.76 16.96 -4.94
C GLU A 233 -5.02 17.80 -5.11
N TYR A 234 -6.02 17.58 -4.26
CA TYR A 234 -7.20 18.43 -4.19
C TYR A 234 -6.82 19.88 -3.81
N ASP A 235 -6.04 20.04 -2.72
CA ASP A 235 -5.61 21.37 -2.26
C ASP A 235 -4.80 22.11 -3.33
N ASN A 236 -3.88 21.42 -3.99
CA ASN A 236 -3.12 21.97 -5.12
C ASN A 236 -4.04 22.42 -6.27
N ALA A 237 -5.09 21.67 -6.58
CA ALA A 237 -6.05 22.04 -7.63
C ALA A 237 -6.85 23.30 -7.23
N VAL A 238 -7.28 23.40 -5.98
CA VAL A 238 -7.96 24.60 -5.44
C VAL A 238 -7.04 25.82 -5.49
N GLU A 239 -5.79 25.68 -5.04
CA GLU A 239 -4.80 26.77 -5.09
C GLU A 239 -4.52 27.26 -6.53
N GLU A 240 -4.61 26.36 -7.50
CA GLU A 240 -4.46 26.68 -8.93
C GLU A 240 -5.75 27.25 -9.57
N GLY A 241 -6.80 27.48 -8.77
CA GLY A 241 -8.04 28.14 -9.18
C GLY A 241 -9.08 27.21 -9.82
N VAL A 242 -8.95 25.89 -9.65
CA VAL A 242 -9.97 24.93 -10.08
C VAL A 242 -11.20 25.04 -9.17
N LYS A 243 -12.39 25.12 -9.78
CA LYS A 243 -13.67 25.13 -9.06
C LYS A 243 -14.20 23.72 -8.91
N PHE A 244 -14.89 23.44 -7.79
CA PHE A 244 -15.50 22.14 -7.52
C PHE A 244 -17.02 22.27 -7.40
N LEU A 245 -17.74 21.38 -8.08
CA LEU A 245 -19.18 21.22 -7.97
C LEU A 245 -19.42 19.79 -7.49
N PHE A 246 -19.75 19.68 -6.23
CA PHE A 246 -20.08 18.42 -5.57
C PHE A 246 -21.54 18.03 -5.82
N LEU A 247 -21.90 16.80 -5.46
CA LEU A 247 -23.23 16.26 -5.62
C LEU A 247 -23.82 16.50 -7.02
N THR A 248 -22.99 16.43 -8.04
CA THR A 248 -23.33 16.78 -9.42
C THR A 248 -22.84 15.72 -10.40
N ASN A 249 -23.74 15.16 -11.22
CA ASN A 249 -23.43 14.10 -12.16
C ASN A 249 -23.89 14.47 -13.60
N PRO A 250 -23.01 14.47 -14.60
CA PRO A 250 -23.37 14.80 -15.98
C PRO A 250 -24.38 13.83 -16.57
N GLU A 251 -25.39 14.35 -17.28
CA GLU A 251 -26.49 13.61 -17.89
C GLU A 251 -26.54 13.78 -19.42
N SER A 252 -26.38 15.00 -19.90
CA SER A 252 -26.35 15.28 -21.34
C SER A 252 -25.41 16.44 -21.70
N TYR A 253 -24.85 16.38 -22.90
CA TYR A 253 -23.95 17.39 -23.41
C TYR A 253 -24.34 17.80 -24.83
N GLY A 254 -24.78 19.05 -24.98
CA GLY A 254 -25.27 19.59 -26.24
C GLY A 254 -24.15 20.02 -27.18
N ALA A 255 -24.43 20.04 -28.49
CA ALA A 255 -23.50 20.56 -29.52
C ALA A 255 -23.17 22.06 -29.35
N ASP A 256 -24.03 22.81 -28.66
CA ASP A 256 -23.82 24.22 -28.28
C ASP A 256 -22.88 24.40 -27.06
N GLY A 257 -22.45 23.31 -26.45
CA GLY A 257 -21.62 23.34 -25.25
C GLY A 257 -22.42 23.38 -23.93
N THR A 258 -23.74 23.21 -23.99
CA THR A 258 -24.55 23.10 -22.77
C THR A 258 -24.39 21.72 -22.13
N LEU A 259 -23.82 21.68 -20.93
CA LEU A 259 -23.73 20.49 -20.07
C LEU A 259 -24.87 20.54 -19.06
N VAL A 260 -25.75 19.55 -19.10
CA VAL A 260 -26.81 19.36 -18.10
C VAL A 260 -26.35 18.28 -17.13
N CYS A 261 -26.39 18.59 -15.86
CA CYS A 261 -26.01 17.70 -14.77
C CYS A 261 -27.21 17.46 -13.85
N ARG A 262 -27.33 16.25 -13.33
CA ARG A 262 -28.26 15.86 -12.29
C ARG A 262 -27.66 16.22 -10.93
N THR A 263 -28.45 16.84 -10.06
CA THR A 263 -28.09 16.99 -8.65
C THR A 263 -28.22 15.62 -7.95
N MET A 264 -27.34 15.36 -7.02
CA MET A 264 -27.26 14.06 -6.31
C MET A 264 -27.47 14.28 -4.82
N SER A 265 -28.00 13.30 -4.14
CA SER A 265 -27.97 13.14 -2.69
C SER A 265 -27.08 11.96 -2.30
N LEU A 266 -26.81 11.79 -1.00
CA LEU A 266 -26.03 10.68 -0.48
C LEU A 266 -26.92 9.70 0.27
N GLY A 267 -27.07 8.50 -0.26
CA GLY A 267 -27.72 7.36 0.38
C GLY A 267 -26.78 6.57 1.30
N GLU A 268 -27.12 5.31 1.55
CA GLU A 268 -26.33 4.42 2.40
C GLU A 268 -24.91 4.13 1.88
N PRO A 269 -23.95 3.81 2.77
CA PRO A 269 -22.60 3.44 2.37
C PRO A 269 -22.56 2.20 1.47
N ASP A 270 -21.69 2.23 0.46
CA ASP A 270 -21.37 1.07 -0.39
C ASP A 270 -20.37 0.12 0.32
N ALA A 271 -19.99 -0.98 -0.33
CA ALA A 271 -19.04 -1.96 0.20
C ALA A 271 -17.64 -1.37 0.50
N SER A 272 -17.32 -0.19 -0.02
CA SER A 272 -16.09 0.55 0.29
C SER A 272 -16.24 1.52 1.46
N GLY A 273 -17.40 1.55 2.11
CA GLY A 273 -17.73 2.49 3.19
C GLY A 273 -18.11 3.90 2.73
N ARG A 274 -18.13 4.17 1.39
CA ARG A 274 -18.52 5.48 0.85
C ARG A 274 -20.01 5.53 0.57
N ARG A 275 -20.65 6.62 0.91
CA ARG A 275 -22.08 6.82 0.68
C ARG A 275 -22.42 6.77 -0.82
N ARG A 276 -23.51 6.10 -1.17
CA ARG A 276 -23.97 5.97 -2.56
C ARG A 276 -24.50 7.32 -3.06
N PRO A 277 -24.15 7.75 -4.30
CA PRO A 277 -24.82 8.88 -4.93
C PRO A 277 -26.20 8.45 -5.43
N VAL A 278 -27.24 9.15 -4.99
CA VAL A 278 -28.65 8.96 -5.40
C VAL A 278 -29.06 10.16 -6.25
N ALA A 279 -29.72 9.92 -7.39
CA ALA A 279 -30.16 11.00 -8.28
C ALA A 279 -31.41 11.68 -7.70
N THR A 280 -31.42 13.02 -7.65
CA THR A 280 -32.60 13.81 -7.34
C THR A 280 -33.37 14.19 -8.61
N ASP A 281 -34.53 14.84 -8.49
CA ASP A 281 -35.27 15.35 -9.65
C ASP A 281 -34.71 16.65 -10.21
N GLU A 282 -33.76 17.28 -9.53
CA GLU A 282 -33.18 18.54 -9.93
C GLU A 282 -32.06 18.44 -10.95
N THR A 283 -31.91 19.45 -11.79
CA THR A 283 -30.81 19.57 -12.76
C THR A 283 -30.23 20.96 -12.76
N VAL A 284 -28.90 21.01 -12.91
CA VAL A 284 -28.21 22.26 -13.16
C VAL A 284 -27.60 22.24 -14.56
N SER A 285 -27.52 23.41 -15.21
CA SER A 285 -26.91 23.54 -16.53
C SER A 285 -25.74 24.50 -16.48
N MET A 286 -24.65 24.14 -17.13
CA MET A 286 -23.47 24.96 -17.28
C MET A 286 -22.95 24.91 -18.71
N HIS A 287 -22.10 25.87 -19.09
CA HIS A 287 -21.44 25.83 -20.37
C HIS A 287 -20.04 25.24 -20.25
N ALA A 288 -19.71 24.27 -21.09
CA ALA A 288 -18.38 23.68 -21.24
C ALA A 288 -17.99 23.66 -22.73
N ASP A 289 -16.82 24.19 -23.05
CA ASP A 289 -16.24 24.08 -24.39
C ASP A 289 -15.63 22.69 -24.62
N ALA A 290 -15.11 22.09 -23.57
CA ALA A 290 -14.62 20.70 -23.56
C ALA A 290 -14.98 20.01 -22.24
N LEU A 291 -15.21 18.69 -22.33
CA LEU A 291 -15.46 17.80 -21.19
C LEU A 291 -14.33 16.77 -21.10
N ILE A 292 -13.66 16.67 -19.96
CA ILE A 292 -12.65 15.65 -19.71
C ILE A 292 -13.24 14.61 -18.75
N THR A 293 -13.26 13.33 -19.14
CA THR A 293 -13.85 12.26 -18.34
C THR A 293 -12.77 11.47 -17.62
N ALA A 294 -12.72 11.60 -16.29
CA ALA A 294 -11.79 10.93 -15.39
C ALA A 294 -12.56 10.04 -14.39
N ILE A 295 -13.38 9.14 -14.92
CA ILE A 295 -14.29 8.27 -14.18
C ILE A 295 -13.75 6.85 -13.95
N GLY A 296 -12.45 6.71 -14.02
CA GLY A 296 -11.70 5.47 -13.85
C GLY A 296 -11.33 4.83 -15.18
N GLU A 297 -10.43 3.90 -15.09
CA GLU A 297 -9.85 3.14 -16.18
C GLU A 297 -10.17 1.65 -15.98
N LYS A 298 -9.96 0.84 -17.00
CA LYS A 298 -10.09 -0.61 -16.94
C LYS A 298 -8.93 -1.31 -17.65
N VAL A 299 -8.76 -2.57 -17.32
CA VAL A 299 -7.79 -3.45 -17.96
C VAL A 299 -8.21 -3.71 -19.42
N ASP A 300 -7.24 -3.84 -20.33
CA ASP A 300 -7.44 -4.31 -21.69
C ASP A 300 -7.53 -5.84 -21.69
N ASP A 301 -8.73 -6.37 -21.46
CA ASP A 301 -9.03 -7.80 -21.45
C ASP A 301 -8.84 -8.45 -22.82
N GLU A 302 -9.10 -7.72 -23.92
CA GLU A 302 -8.83 -8.20 -25.27
C GLU A 302 -7.31 -8.40 -25.49
N ALA A 303 -6.46 -7.52 -24.95
CA ALA A 303 -5.03 -7.67 -25.03
C ALA A 303 -4.53 -8.87 -24.19
N LEU A 304 -5.00 -9.04 -22.95
CA LEU A 304 -4.65 -10.19 -22.13
C LEU A 304 -5.06 -11.51 -22.79
N SER A 305 -6.29 -11.58 -23.31
CA SER A 305 -6.77 -12.74 -24.04
C SER A 305 -5.91 -13.04 -25.28
N TRP A 306 -5.52 -12.01 -26.03
CA TRP A 306 -4.64 -12.16 -27.19
C TRP A 306 -3.27 -12.73 -26.80
N PHE A 307 -2.72 -12.35 -25.66
CA PHE A 307 -1.45 -12.87 -25.17
C PHE A 307 -1.53 -14.33 -24.73
N GLY A 308 -2.73 -14.87 -24.54
CA GLY A 308 -2.95 -16.21 -24.05
C GLY A 308 -3.05 -16.30 -22.52
N VAL A 309 -3.22 -15.17 -21.84
CA VAL A 309 -3.46 -15.15 -20.40
C VAL A 309 -4.88 -15.63 -20.11
N PRO A 310 -5.08 -16.62 -19.21
CA PRO A 310 -6.40 -17.12 -18.84
C PRO A 310 -7.27 -16.04 -18.18
N LEU A 311 -8.51 -15.85 -18.67
CA LEU A 311 -9.48 -14.88 -18.16
C LEU A 311 -10.77 -15.55 -17.69
N ASP A 312 -11.41 -14.96 -16.68
CA ASP A 312 -12.73 -15.35 -16.23
C ASP A 312 -13.84 -14.83 -17.19
N ALA A 313 -15.10 -15.21 -16.92
CA ALA A 313 -16.24 -14.78 -17.74
C ALA A 313 -16.51 -13.27 -17.74
N LYS A 314 -15.85 -12.49 -16.85
CA LYS A 314 -15.95 -11.03 -16.76
C LYS A 314 -14.75 -10.32 -17.38
N GLY A 315 -13.80 -11.06 -17.96
CA GLY A 315 -12.57 -10.53 -18.55
C GLY A 315 -11.44 -10.25 -17.55
N TRP A 316 -11.53 -10.74 -16.31
CA TRP A 316 -10.46 -10.60 -15.34
C TRP A 316 -9.46 -11.76 -15.42
N PRO A 317 -8.15 -11.51 -15.23
CA PRO A 317 -7.16 -12.58 -15.23
C PRO A 317 -7.42 -13.57 -14.10
N MET A 318 -7.42 -14.87 -14.45
CA MET A 318 -7.59 -15.96 -13.50
C MET A 318 -6.27 -16.24 -12.80
N VAL A 319 -6.04 -15.54 -11.69
CA VAL A 319 -4.82 -15.68 -10.88
C VAL A 319 -5.17 -16.03 -9.44
N ASP A 320 -4.31 -16.80 -8.79
CA ASP A 320 -4.40 -17.01 -7.36
C ASP A 320 -4.11 -15.70 -6.60
N ALA A 321 -4.95 -15.36 -5.64
CA ALA A 321 -4.86 -14.09 -4.92
C ALA A 321 -3.61 -13.97 -4.03
N LYS A 322 -2.99 -15.10 -3.64
CA LYS A 322 -1.78 -15.10 -2.81
C LYS A 322 -0.50 -15.10 -3.61
N THR A 323 -0.47 -15.78 -4.75
CA THR A 323 0.73 -16.00 -5.55
C THR A 323 0.81 -15.10 -6.78
N LEU A 324 -0.33 -14.59 -7.25
CA LEU A 324 -0.51 -13.88 -8.52
C LEU A 324 -0.13 -14.71 -9.75
N GLU A 325 0.06 -16.01 -9.59
CA GLU A 325 0.24 -16.97 -10.67
C GLU A 325 -1.13 -17.29 -11.29
N SER A 326 -1.17 -17.37 -12.60
CA SER A 326 -2.39 -17.74 -13.32
C SER A 326 -2.63 -19.26 -13.26
N THR A 327 -3.73 -19.73 -13.84
CA THR A 327 -3.96 -21.16 -14.03
C THR A 327 -2.97 -21.81 -15.01
N GLU A 328 -2.22 -21.03 -15.77
CA GLU A 328 -1.07 -21.45 -16.56
C GLU A 328 0.20 -21.30 -15.71
N LYS A 329 0.92 -22.40 -15.46
CA LYS A 329 2.10 -22.40 -14.58
C LYS A 329 3.22 -21.52 -15.14
N GLY A 330 3.85 -20.74 -14.27
CA GLY A 330 4.92 -19.82 -14.66
C GLY A 330 4.43 -18.51 -15.29
N VAL A 331 3.11 -18.31 -15.40
CA VAL A 331 2.51 -17.08 -15.95
C VAL A 331 1.86 -16.26 -14.83
N TYR A 332 2.36 -15.06 -14.61
CA TYR A 332 1.94 -14.14 -13.55
C TYR A 332 1.30 -12.89 -14.14
N VAL A 333 0.24 -12.37 -13.48
CA VAL A 333 -0.34 -11.07 -13.82
C VAL A 333 -0.27 -10.15 -12.62
N LEU A 334 0.26 -8.95 -12.80
CA LEU A 334 0.58 -8.06 -11.70
C LEU A 334 0.27 -6.59 -11.97
N GLY A 335 0.24 -5.80 -10.90
CA GLY A 335 -0.11 -4.39 -10.94
C GLY A 335 -1.54 -4.15 -11.38
N ASP A 336 -1.76 -3.05 -12.07
CA ASP A 336 -3.10 -2.65 -12.50
C ASP A 336 -3.73 -3.63 -13.52
N ALA A 337 -2.92 -4.43 -14.21
CA ALA A 337 -3.42 -5.50 -15.08
C ALA A 337 -4.16 -6.60 -14.30
N GLN A 338 -3.81 -6.81 -13.03
CA GLN A 338 -4.41 -7.80 -12.15
C GLN A 338 -5.57 -7.24 -11.32
N SER A 339 -5.41 -6.05 -10.73
CA SER A 339 -6.33 -5.50 -9.72
C SER A 339 -7.17 -4.33 -10.20
N GLY A 340 -6.97 -3.86 -11.43
CA GLY A 340 -7.47 -2.56 -11.89
C GLY A 340 -6.59 -1.40 -11.41
N PRO A 341 -6.92 -0.15 -11.79
CA PRO A 341 -6.13 1.03 -11.49
C PRO A 341 -5.85 1.20 -10.01
N SER A 342 -4.58 1.43 -9.67
CA SER A 342 -4.11 1.53 -8.28
C SER A 342 -2.97 2.55 -8.13
N THR A 343 -2.18 2.45 -7.07
CA THR A 343 -1.04 3.33 -6.83
C THR A 343 0.27 2.67 -7.25
N VAL A 344 1.30 3.48 -7.53
CA VAL A 344 2.65 2.98 -7.86
C VAL A 344 3.18 2.06 -6.73
N VAL A 345 2.90 2.38 -5.47
CA VAL A 345 3.33 1.57 -4.32
C VAL A 345 2.66 0.20 -4.32
N ARG A 346 1.36 0.11 -4.66
CA ARG A 346 0.66 -1.17 -4.80
C ARG A 346 1.19 -1.98 -5.98
N CYS A 347 1.56 -1.32 -7.08
CA CYS A 347 2.23 -1.98 -8.20
C CYS A 347 3.57 -2.60 -7.80
N ILE A 348 4.38 -1.89 -6.99
CA ILE A 348 5.64 -2.42 -6.44
C ILE A 348 5.39 -3.64 -5.55
N ALA A 349 4.39 -3.56 -4.66
CA ALA A 349 4.03 -4.65 -3.75
C ALA A 349 3.52 -5.89 -4.51
N SER A 350 2.66 -5.69 -5.53
CA SER A 350 2.18 -6.75 -6.41
C SER A 350 3.34 -7.45 -7.13
N ALA A 351 4.27 -6.67 -7.69
CA ALA A 351 5.45 -7.20 -8.36
C ALA A 351 6.33 -8.04 -7.43
N ARG A 352 6.59 -7.53 -6.22
CA ARG A 352 7.38 -8.24 -5.21
C ARG A 352 6.74 -9.60 -4.87
N LYS A 353 5.44 -9.61 -4.62
CA LYS A 353 4.68 -10.80 -4.29
C LYS A 353 4.77 -11.88 -5.39
N ALA A 354 4.55 -11.51 -6.65
CA ALA A 354 4.66 -12.44 -7.77
C ALA A 354 6.08 -13.00 -7.95
N VAL A 355 7.10 -12.15 -7.72
CA VAL A 355 8.50 -12.56 -7.81
C VAL A 355 8.89 -13.50 -6.68
N GLU A 356 8.46 -13.24 -5.44
CA GLU A 356 8.66 -14.15 -4.31
C GLU A 356 8.10 -15.55 -4.63
N THR A 357 6.88 -15.63 -5.19
CA THR A 357 6.30 -16.90 -5.66
C THR A 357 7.16 -17.60 -6.72
N ALA A 358 7.68 -16.84 -7.70
CA ALA A 358 8.52 -17.43 -8.74
C ALA A 358 9.85 -17.95 -8.17
N ILE A 359 10.45 -17.26 -7.19
CA ILE A 359 11.66 -17.71 -6.49
C ILE A 359 11.37 -19.02 -5.75
N ASP A 360 10.28 -19.09 -4.98
CA ASP A 360 9.89 -20.28 -4.23
C ASP A 360 9.66 -21.48 -5.16
N SER A 361 9.07 -21.26 -6.35
CA SER A 361 8.87 -22.32 -7.32
C SER A 361 10.18 -22.88 -7.90
N VAL A 362 11.21 -22.04 -8.06
CA VAL A 362 12.54 -22.45 -8.52
C VAL A 362 13.26 -23.21 -7.41
N LEU A 363 13.22 -22.72 -6.16
CA LEU A 363 13.85 -23.37 -5.02
C LEU A 363 13.21 -24.74 -4.72
N GLY A 364 11.88 -24.85 -4.74
CA GLY A 364 11.16 -26.10 -4.55
C GLY A 364 11.50 -27.16 -5.62
N SER A 365 11.73 -26.75 -6.88
CA SER A 365 12.14 -27.67 -7.94
C SER A 365 13.56 -28.20 -7.76
N LEU A 366 14.45 -27.43 -7.11
CA LEU A 366 15.82 -27.88 -6.81
C LEU A 366 15.84 -28.93 -5.68
N GLU A 367 14.92 -28.82 -4.71
CA GLU A 367 14.79 -29.82 -3.64
C GLU A 367 14.20 -31.15 -4.13
N GLU A 368 13.31 -31.13 -5.13
CA GLU A 368 12.74 -32.34 -5.74
C GLU A 368 13.76 -33.12 -6.57
N ASP A 369 14.69 -32.43 -7.26
CA ASP A 369 15.74 -33.08 -8.06
C ASP A 369 16.83 -33.77 -7.21
N ASP A 370 17.06 -33.31 -5.96
CA ASP A 370 18.00 -33.93 -5.03
C ASP A 370 17.45 -35.21 -4.36
N HIS A 371 16.15 -35.48 -4.44
CA HIS A 371 15.50 -36.67 -3.84
C HIS A 371 15.36 -37.87 -4.77
N HIS A 372 15.80 -37.85 -6.01
CA HIS A 372 15.76 -38.99 -6.91
C HIS A 372 16.96 -39.93 -6.84
N GLY A 373 17.66 -39.99 -5.70
CA GLY A 373 18.86 -40.78 -5.51
C GLY A 373 18.93 -41.69 -4.28
N HIS A 374 17.83 -42.10 -3.65
CA HIS A 374 17.87 -43.20 -2.65
C HIS A 374 16.55 -43.97 -2.59
N ASP A 375 16.52 -45.08 -3.34
CA ASP A 375 15.56 -46.16 -3.11
C ASP A 375 15.79 -46.76 -1.71
N HIS A 376 14.89 -46.49 -0.76
CA HIS A 376 14.70 -47.31 0.41
C HIS A 376 13.28 -47.89 0.39
N GLU A 377 13.21 -49.17 -0.03
CA GLU A 377 12.05 -50.02 0.27
C GLU A 377 11.84 -50.07 1.79
N CYS A 378 10.75 -49.49 2.25
CA CYS A 378 10.23 -49.76 3.59
C CYS A 378 8.79 -50.29 3.45
N GLY A 379 8.70 -51.61 3.53
CA GLY A 379 7.42 -52.33 3.55
C GLY A 379 6.76 -52.18 4.90
N CYS A 380 5.63 -51.55 4.97
CA CYS A 380 4.59 -51.79 5.97
C CYS A 380 3.24 -51.46 5.34
N GLY A 381 2.52 -52.53 5.00
CA GLY A 381 1.13 -52.47 4.58
C GLY A 381 0.23 -52.12 5.76
N HIS A 382 -0.66 -51.21 5.54
CA HIS A 382 -1.96 -51.18 6.22
C HIS A 382 -3.00 -50.59 5.24
N ASP A 383 -3.89 -51.53 4.87
CA ASP A 383 -5.17 -51.21 4.21
C ASP A 383 -6.04 -50.40 5.17
N HIS A 384 -6.60 -49.32 4.72
CA HIS A 384 -7.82 -48.76 5.27
C HIS A 384 -8.70 -48.22 4.16
N ASP A 385 -9.59 -49.11 3.72
CA ASP A 385 -10.88 -48.73 3.12
C ASP A 385 -11.75 -48.09 4.20
N GLY A 386 -12.41 -47.00 3.85
CA GLY A 386 -13.39 -46.36 4.72
C GLY A 386 -14.07 -45.17 4.10
N ASP A 387 -15.03 -45.44 3.21
CA ASP A 387 -16.04 -44.47 2.77
C ASP A 387 -16.81 -43.91 3.96
N HIS A 388 -16.83 -42.61 4.12
CA HIS A 388 -17.83 -41.91 4.91
C HIS A 388 -18.52 -40.84 4.09
N GLU A 389 -19.69 -41.21 3.56
CA GLU A 389 -20.72 -40.30 3.10
C GLU A 389 -21.30 -39.55 4.31
N CYS A 390 -21.27 -38.22 4.28
CA CYS A 390 -22.06 -37.36 5.18
C CYS A 390 -23.35 -36.97 4.48
N GLU A 391 -24.44 -37.61 4.82
CA GLU A 391 -25.80 -37.15 4.57
C GLU A 391 -26.12 -35.99 5.51
N CYS A 392 -26.31 -34.77 4.98
CA CYS A 392 -27.03 -33.70 5.67
C CYS A 392 -28.38 -33.54 4.97
N GLY A 393 -29.43 -33.96 5.67
CA GLY A 393 -30.80 -33.93 5.20
C GLY A 393 -31.35 -32.52 4.99
N ASP A 394 -32.12 -32.41 3.93
CA ASP A 394 -33.09 -31.33 3.68
C ASP A 394 -34.12 -31.32 4.80
N ASP A 395 -34.35 -30.13 5.37
CA ASP A 395 -35.65 -29.66 5.86
C ASP A 395 -35.48 -28.32 6.59
N HIS A 396 -35.69 -27.21 5.91
CA HIS A 396 -36.24 -26.00 6.53
C HIS A 396 -37.13 -25.25 5.50
N GLU A 397 -38.39 -25.26 5.85
CA GLU A 397 -39.47 -24.55 5.20
C GLU A 397 -39.24 -23.04 5.12
N HIS A 398 -39.49 -22.49 3.93
CA HIS A 398 -39.61 -21.05 3.71
C HIS A 398 -40.84 -20.52 4.45
N SER A 399 -40.62 -19.65 5.43
CA SER A 399 -41.67 -18.76 5.92
C SER A 399 -41.55 -17.40 5.22
N ASP A 400 -42.53 -17.14 4.36
CA ASP A 400 -42.79 -15.85 3.73
C ASP A 400 -42.98 -14.77 4.78
N GLY A 401 -42.23 -13.67 4.65
CA GLY A 401 -42.38 -12.51 5.52
C GLY A 401 -41.30 -11.47 5.32
N CYS A 402 -40.96 -11.16 4.05
CA CYS A 402 -40.12 -10.01 3.75
C CYS A 402 -41.02 -8.80 3.53
N CYS A 403 -41.23 -8.02 4.59
CA CYS A 403 -41.79 -6.69 4.46
C CYS A 403 -40.67 -5.74 3.99
N CYS A 404 -40.48 -5.70 2.67
CA CYS A 404 -39.78 -4.58 2.04
C CYS A 404 -40.81 -3.44 1.99
N GLY A 405 -40.83 -2.62 3.00
CA GLY A 405 -41.45 -1.31 2.92
C GLY A 405 -40.49 -0.43 2.13
N ASP A 406 -40.83 -0.13 0.90
CA ASP A 406 -40.25 0.97 0.15
C ASP A 406 -40.88 2.28 0.72
N ASP A 407 -40.29 2.79 1.78
CA ASP A 407 -40.43 4.19 2.14
C ASP A 407 -39.02 4.79 1.92
N GLU A 408 -38.68 5.03 0.66
CA GLU A 408 -37.60 5.94 0.26
C GLU A 408 -38.11 7.37 0.54
N ASP A 409 -37.91 7.85 1.76
CA ASP A 409 -37.92 9.27 2.02
C ASP A 409 -36.65 9.83 1.32
N ASP A 410 -36.83 10.31 0.10
CA ASP A 410 -35.84 11.12 -0.62
C ASP A 410 -35.64 12.43 0.17
N GLU A 411 -34.72 12.42 1.14
CA GLU A 411 -34.31 13.64 1.83
C GLU A 411 -33.51 14.50 0.83
N GLU A 412 -34.17 15.48 0.22
CA GLU A 412 -33.53 16.56 -0.50
C GLU A 412 -32.80 17.45 0.54
N TYR A 413 -31.47 17.58 0.38
CA TYR A 413 -30.71 18.51 1.21
C TYR A 413 -31.09 19.94 0.88
N THR A 414 -31.42 20.72 1.88
CA THR A 414 -31.59 22.17 1.75
C THR A 414 -30.22 22.85 1.58
N ASP A 415 -30.20 24.06 1.06
CA ASP A 415 -28.95 24.85 0.94
C ASP A 415 -28.25 25.00 2.30
N GLU A 416 -29.01 25.08 3.38
CA GLU A 416 -28.52 25.21 4.76
C GLU A 416 -27.87 23.89 5.24
N GLU A 417 -28.41 22.71 4.89
CA GLU A 417 -27.81 21.40 5.17
C GLU A 417 -26.56 21.14 4.33
N LEU A 418 -26.53 21.62 3.09
CA LEU A 418 -25.32 21.55 2.25
C LEU A 418 -24.19 22.42 2.82
N ASP A 419 -24.51 23.62 3.31
CA ASP A 419 -23.55 24.51 3.99
C ASP A 419 -23.05 23.88 5.30
N GLU A 420 -23.90 23.19 6.07
CA GLU A 420 -23.50 22.44 7.28
C GLU A 420 -22.57 21.25 6.93
N ILE A 421 -22.88 20.48 5.89
CA ILE A 421 -22.03 19.38 5.41
C ILE A 421 -20.66 19.91 4.97
N GLU A 422 -20.62 21.02 4.21
CA GLU A 422 -19.38 21.64 3.78
C GLU A 422 -18.55 22.15 4.96
N ALA A 423 -19.20 22.72 5.98
CA ALA A 423 -18.54 23.19 7.20
C ALA A 423 -17.97 22.03 8.03
N GLU A 424 -18.70 20.90 8.16
CA GLU A 424 -18.21 19.69 8.84
C GLU A 424 -17.03 19.07 8.10
N GLU A 425 -17.10 19.02 6.76
CA GLU A 425 -16.01 18.52 5.92
C GLU A 425 -14.76 19.40 6.04
N ASP A 426 -14.92 20.72 5.99
CA ASP A 426 -13.79 21.65 6.14
C ASP A 426 -13.16 21.59 7.53
N ALA A 427 -13.95 21.37 8.59
CA ALA A 427 -13.45 21.13 9.94
C ALA A 427 -12.65 19.82 10.00
N PHE A 428 -13.17 18.73 9.44
CA PHE A 428 -12.49 17.44 9.38
C PHE A 428 -11.15 17.52 8.63
N PHE A 429 -11.15 18.11 7.42
CA PHE A 429 -9.92 18.28 6.66
C PHE A 429 -8.99 19.33 7.27
N GLY A 430 -9.51 20.34 7.94
CA GLY A 430 -8.74 21.31 8.73
C GLY A 430 -7.97 20.65 9.86
N GLU A 431 -8.61 19.71 10.55
CA GLU A 431 -7.96 18.91 11.59
C GLU A 431 -6.84 18.03 11.05
N ILE A 432 -7.07 17.34 9.91
CA ILE A 432 -6.04 16.56 9.22
C ILE A 432 -4.87 17.44 8.78
N ARG A 433 -5.14 18.62 8.18
CA ARG A 433 -4.09 19.57 7.76
C ARG A 433 -3.28 20.10 8.95
N ALA A 434 -3.94 20.40 10.06
CA ALA A 434 -3.29 20.86 11.29
C ALA A 434 -2.36 19.79 11.87
N LYS A 435 -2.79 18.53 11.85
CA LYS A 435 -2.01 17.38 12.31
C LYS A 435 -0.83 17.05 11.36
N LYS A 436 -1.03 17.13 10.04
CA LYS A 436 0.02 16.85 9.05
C LYS A 436 1.18 17.86 9.05
N GLY A 437 0.96 19.07 9.53
CA GLY A 437 1.89 20.18 9.34
C GLY A 437 1.96 20.64 7.87
N LYS A 438 2.51 21.84 7.64
CA LYS A 438 2.71 22.33 6.27
C LYS A 438 3.80 21.52 5.58
N HIS A 439 3.48 21.04 4.37
CA HIS A 439 4.50 20.49 3.48
C HIS A 439 5.55 21.56 3.19
N VAL A 440 6.79 21.29 3.60
CA VAL A 440 7.92 22.15 3.28
C VAL A 440 8.66 21.50 2.12
N ALA A 441 8.56 22.07 0.94
CA ALA A 441 9.35 21.61 -0.21
C ALA A 441 10.84 21.67 0.16
N PRO A 442 11.61 20.58 -0.04
CA PRO A 442 13.01 20.56 0.32
C PRO A 442 13.81 21.52 -0.54
N ALA A 443 14.62 22.34 0.11
CA ALA A 443 15.64 23.15 -0.56
C ALA A 443 16.70 22.24 -1.23
N PRO A 444 17.46 22.74 -2.23
CA PRO A 444 18.60 22.01 -2.78
C PRO A 444 19.55 21.53 -1.68
N LEU A 445 20.27 20.44 -1.92
CA LEU A 445 21.14 19.73 -0.98
C LEU A 445 22.30 20.59 -0.44
N ASP A 446 21.95 21.55 0.35
CA ASP A 446 22.85 22.36 1.16
C ASP A 446 22.74 21.97 2.66
N ALA A 447 23.35 22.75 3.52
CA ALA A 447 23.28 22.54 4.95
C ALA A 447 21.83 22.52 5.52
N ALA A 448 20.88 23.15 4.83
CA ALA A 448 19.48 23.19 5.24
C ALA A 448 18.78 21.86 5.01
N VAL A 449 19.04 21.14 3.91
CA VAL A 449 18.49 19.80 3.65
C VAL A 449 19.05 18.78 4.64
N LYS A 450 20.35 18.87 4.98
CA LYS A 450 20.94 18.01 5.99
C LYS A 450 20.30 18.25 7.35
N ALA A 451 20.13 19.51 7.76
CA ALA A 451 19.48 19.87 9.02
C ALA A 451 17.99 19.44 9.04
N PHE A 452 17.29 19.54 7.90
CA PHE A 452 15.93 19.00 7.76
C PHE A 452 15.92 17.48 7.95
N ALA A 453 16.80 16.76 7.26
CA ALA A 453 16.88 15.31 7.34
C ALA A 453 17.22 14.83 8.76
N GLU A 454 18.20 15.47 9.43
CA GLU A 454 18.56 15.17 10.81
C GLU A 454 17.40 15.43 11.78
N ARG A 455 16.67 16.53 11.60
CA ARG A 455 15.49 16.83 12.41
C ARG A 455 14.37 15.81 12.21
N GLU A 456 13.99 15.51 10.98
CA GLU A 456 12.91 14.54 10.70
C GLU A 456 13.30 13.12 11.13
N ALA A 457 14.56 12.72 10.95
CA ALA A 457 15.05 11.43 11.43
C ALA A 457 14.98 11.33 12.97
N SER A 458 15.35 12.40 13.69
CA SER A 458 15.26 12.42 15.15
C SER A 458 13.82 12.39 15.69
N ARG A 459 12.82 12.73 14.87
CA ARG A 459 11.39 12.64 15.20
C ARG A 459 10.81 11.26 14.92
N CYS A 460 11.47 10.45 14.09
CA CYS A 460 11.01 9.12 13.74
C CYS A 460 11.09 8.20 14.95
N LEU A 461 9.98 7.52 15.29
CA LEU A 461 9.92 6.55 16.38
C LEU A 461 10.28 5.13 15.89
N GLU A 462 10.70 4.99 14.63
CA GLU A 462 11.06 3.71 14.02
C GLU A 462 10.00 2.61 14.26
N CYS A 463 8.72 2.95 14.06
CA CYS A 463 7.58 2.09 14.42
C CYS A 463 7.58 0.70 13.74
N SER A 464 8.34 0.52 12.66
CA SER A 464 8.58 -0.79 12.03
C SER A 464 9.66 -1.61 12.76
N TYR A 465 10.53 -0.95 13.55
CA TYR A 465 11.52 -1.59 14.42
C TYR A 465 11.05 -1.62 15.86
N ILE A 466 10.30 -0.60 16.28
CA ILE A 466 9.77 -0.46 17.63
C ILE A 466 8.27 -0.38 17.50
N CYS A 467 7.59 -1.49 17.62
CA CYS A 467 6.15 -1.45 17.80
C CYS A 467 5.86 -1.12 19.26
N ASN A 468 5.63 0.15 19.57
CA ASN A 468 5.24 0.64 20.90
C ASN A 468 3.71 0.77 21.06
N LYS A 469 2.92 0.24 20.14
CA LYS A 469 1.47 0.46 20.19
C LYS A 469 0.83 -0.04 21.48
N CYS A 470 1.28 -1.18 21.97
CA CYS A 470 0.81 -1.72 23.25
C CYS A 470 1.20 -0.83 24.46
N VAL A 471 2.29 -0.09 24.38
CA VAL A 471 2.70 0.88 25.41
C VAL A 471 1.79 2.11 25.37
N GLU A 472 1.48 2.61 24.17
CA GLU A 472 0.65 3.81 23.98
C GLU A 472 -0.80 3.62 24.39
N VAL A 473 -1.40 2.50 23.97
CA VAL A 473 -2.83 2.24 24.18
C VAL A 473 -3.17 1.69 25.55
N CYS A 474 -2.17 1.34 26.35
CA CYS A 474 -2.39 0.82 27.68
C CYS A 474 -2.79 1.96 28.66
N PRO A 475 -4.05 2.01 29.14
CA PRO A 475 -4.51 3.07 30.01
C PRO A 475 -3.80 3.05 31.35
N ASN A 476 -3.31 1.89 31.78
CA ASN A 476 -2.66 1.68 33.07
C ASN A 476 -1.13 1.71 32.96
N ARG A 477 -0.57 1.91 31.77
CA ARG A 477 0.88 1.89 31.51
C ARG A 477 1.56 0.59 31.95
N ALA A 478 0.86 -0.53 31.81
CA ALA A 478 1.38 -1.85 32.15
C ALA A 478 2.40 -2.39 31.13
N ASN A 479 2.54 -1.81 29.96
CA ASN A 479 3.59 -2.18 28.99
C ASN A 479 4.65 -1.08 28.94
N VAL A 480 5.92 -1.47 29.01
CA VAL A 480 7.06 -0.56 29.03
C VAL A 480 8.10 -1.00 27.99
N ALA A 481 8.68 -0.04 27.28
CA ALA A 481 9.77 -0.29 26.34
C ALA A 481 11.13 -0.17 27.05
N ILE A 482 11.94 -1.21 27.01
CA ILE A 482 13.30 -1.28 27.55
C ILE A 482 14.29 -1.08 26.40
N ASP A 483 15.24 -0.17 26.58
CA ASP A 483 16.27 0.14 25.58
C ASP A 483 17.39 -0.92 25.59
N MET A 484 17.44 -1.73 24.52
CA MET A 484 18.41 -2.81 24.35
C MET A 484 19.47 -2.50 23.27
N ARG A 485 19.66 -1.22 22.88
CA ARG A 485 20.62 -0.83 21.83
C ARG A 485 22.05 -1.22 22.12
N LEU A 486 22.43 -1.36 23.38
CA LEU A 486 23.75 -1.85 23.78
C LEU A 486 23.94 -3.37 23.55
N ARG A 487 22.85 -4.09 23.29
CA ARG A 487 22.80 -5.53 23.02
C ARG A 487 22.18 -5.81 21.66
N ALA A 488 22.46 -4.94 20.68
CA ALA A 488 21.97 -5.08 19.29
C ALA A 488 22.49 -6.34 18.56
N ASP A 489 23.41 -7.05 19.15
CA ASP A 489 23.88 -8.38 18.72
C ASP A 489 22.88 -9.50 19.03
N LEU A 490 21.98 -9.30 20.00
CA LEU A 490 21.00 -10.30 20.45
C LEU A 490 19.58 -10.03 19.92
N PHE A 491 19.25 -8.79 19.59
CA PHE A 491 17.89 -8.38 19.26
C PHE A 491 17.81 -7.72 17.90
N ASP A 492 16.88 -8.19 17.07
CA ASP A 492 16.54 -7.54 15.79
C ASP A 492 15.96 -6.12 15.99
N HIS A 493 15.42 -5.86 17.20
CA HIS A 493 14.80 -4.59 17.57
C HIS A 493 15.53 -3.93 18.74
N PRO A 494 15.85 -2.63 18.65
CA PRO A 494 16.62 -1.93 19.67
C PRO A 494 15.87 -1.72 21.00
N TYR A 495 14.59 -1.99 21.04
CA TYR A 495 13.76 -1.94 22.24
C TYR A 495 12.98 -3.22 22.43
N GLN A 496 12.92 -3.70 23.65
CA GLN A 496 12.09 -4.83 24.03
C GLN A 496 10.93 -4.36 24.90
N ILE A 497 9.75 -4.89 24.68
CA ILE A 497 8.56 -4.55 25.48
C ILE A 497 8.44 -5.57 26.60
N VAL A 498 8.33 -5.06 27.82
CA VAL A 498 8.00 -5.87 29.00
C VAL A 498 6.61 -5.51 29.52
N HIS A 499 5.95 -6.46 30.14
CA HIS A 499 4.64 -6.32 30.75
C HIS A 499 4.77 -6.24 32.28
N LEU A 500 4.10 -5.28 32.90
CA LEU A 500 4.07 -5.11 34.36
C LEU A 500 2.74 -5.63 34.90
N ASP A 501 2.74 -6.80 35.51
CA ASP A 501 1.52 -7.46 36.01
C ASP A 501 0.74 -6.59 36.99
N ALA A 502 1.42 -5.98 37.94
CA ALA A 502 0.83 -5.13 38.99
C ALA A 502 0.00 -3.93 38.45
N PHE A 503 0.24 -3.51 37.22
CA PHE A 503 -0.48 -2.38 36.60
C PHE A 503 -1.53 -2.87 35.58
N CYS A 504 -1.55 -4.14 35.24
CA CYS A 504 -2.48 -4.69 34.26
C CYS A 504 -3.84 -5.00 34.90
N ASN A 505 -4.92 -4.62 34.21
CA ASN A 505 -6.29 -5.03 34.54
C ASN A 505 -6.90 -5.89 33.43
N GLU A 506 -6.10 -6.42 32.54
CA GLU A 506 -6.49 -7.31 31.42
C GLU A 506 -7.61 -6.72 30.54
N CYS A 507 -7.64 -5.41 30.34
CA CYS A 507 -8.66 -4.73 29.55
C CYS A 507 -8.64 -5.07 28.05
N GLY A 508 -7.61 -5.77 27.57
CA GLY A 508 -7.47 -6.21 26.18
C GLY A 508 -7.09 -5.13 25.15
N ASN A 509 -6.96 -3.85 25.54
CA ASN A 509 -6.65 -2.77 24.60
C ASN A 509 -5.35 -3.02 23.83
N CYS A 510 -4.30 -3.50 24.51
CA CYS A 510 -3.02 -3.78 23.86
C CYS A 510 -3.10 -4.88 22.80
N ALA A 511 -4.00 -5.87 22.98
CA ALA A 511 -4.28 -6.90 21.98
C ALA A 511 -5.14 -6.35 20.84
N THR A 512 -6.21 -5.59 21.17
CA THR A 512 -7.11 -4.99 20.17
C THR A 512 -6.38 -4.09 19.17
N PHE A 513 -5.39 -3.34 19.65
CA PHE A 513 -4.61 -2.41 18.81
C PHE A 513 -3.26 -2.97 18.35
N CYS A 514 -2.97 -4.25 18.60
CA CYS A 514 -1.73 -4.88 18.16
C CYS A 514 -1.73 -5.07 16.64
N PRO A 515 -0.80 -4.46 15.89
CA PRO A 515 -0.73 -4.62 14.44
C PRO A 515 -0.25 -6.01 14.00
N TRP A 516 0.23 -6.82 14.95
CA TRP A 516 0.77 -8.18 14.76
C TRP A 516 -0.18 -9.27 15.28
N GLU A 517 -1.43 -8.89 15.58
CA GLU A 517 -2.46 -9.82 16.12
C GLU A 517 -2.03 -10.55 17.40
N GLY A 518 -1.09 -9.97 18.16
CA GLY A 518 -0.61 -10.51 19.43
C GLY A 518 -1.42 -10.02 20.63
N ALA A 519 -1.20 -10.68 21.78
CA ALA A 519 -1.74 -10.27 23.06
C ALA A 519 -0.60 -9.86 24.02
N PRO A 520 -0.10 -8.63 23.95
CA PRO A 520 1.10 -8.21 24.68
C PRO A 520 1.09 -8.46 26.19
N TYR A 521 -0.07 -8.47 26.81
CA TYR A 521 -0.25 -8.81 28.24
C TYR A 521 -0.05 -10.31 28.54
N LEU A 522 0.01 -11.16 27.50
CA LEU A 522 0.33 -12.59 27.61
C LEU A 522 1.69 -12.92 26.96
N ASP A 523 1.97 -12.26 25.81
CA ASP A 523 3.08 -12.66 24.94
C ASP A 523 4.42 -12.02 25.33
N LYS A 524 4.40 -10.96 26.16
CA LYS A 524 5.63 -10.23 26.54
C LYS A 524 6.17 -10.73 27.87
N LEU A 525 7.50 -10.63 28.03
CA LEU A 525 8.15 -10.96 29.30
C LEU A 525 7.48 -10.18 30.44
N THR A 526 6.89 -10.88 31.39
CA THR A 526 6.11 -10.26 32.47
C THR A 526 6.97 -10.03 33.71
N VAL A 527 6.92 -8.82 34.25
CA VAL A 527 7.55 -8.45 35.53
C VAL A 527 6.48 -8.57 36.63
N PHE A 528 6.69 -9.48 37.54
CA PHE A 528 5.81 -9.69 38.68
C PHE A 528 6.34 -8.94 39.89
N SER A 529 5.42 -8.34 40.67
CA SER A 529 5.75 -7.62 41.91
C SER A 529 5.36 -8.40 43.15
N ARG A 530 4.61 -9.50 43.01
CA ARG A 530 4.10 -10.33 44.12
C ARG A 530 4.22 -11.80 43.83
N GLN A 531 4.52 -12.55 44.88
CA GLN A 531 4.65 -14.03 44.83
C GLN A 531 3.34 -14.69 44.37
N ASP A 532 2.20 -14.26 44.93
CA ASP A 532 0.88 -14.83 44.60
C ASP A 532 0.53 -14.63 43.13
N ASP A 533 0.85 -13.47 42.55
CA ASP A 533 0.59 -13.16 41.15
C ASP A 533 1.49 -13.99 40.23
N PHE A 534 2.76 -14.14 40.60
CA PHE A 534 3.70 -15.01 39.89
C PHE A 534 3.22 -16.49 39.92
N GLU A 535 2.79 -17.00 41.07
CA GLU A 535 2.36 -18.42 41.20
C GLU A 535 1.07 -18.72 40.46
N ASN A 536 0.16 -17.73 40.35
CA ASN A 536 -1.15 -17.91 39.71
C ASN A 536 -1.16 -17.57 38.22
N SER A 537 -0.07 -17.07 37.66
CA SER A 537 0.08 -16.74 36.23
C SER A 537 0.74 -17.87 35.47
N GLU A 538 0.41 -18.02 34.18
CA GLU A 538 1.10 -18.91 33.22
C GLU A 538 2.08 -18.13 32.33
N ASN A 539 2.13 -16.80 32.42
CA ASN A 539 2.96 -15.96 31.57
C ASN A 539 4.45 -16.23 31.77
N THR A 540 5.21 -16.23 30.67
CA THR A 540 6.67 -16.15 30.75
C THR A 540 7.06 -14.83 31.39
N GLY A 541 7.86 -14.90 32.46
CA GLY A 541 8.18 -13.71 33.23
C GLY A 541 9.06 -13.98 34.42
N PHE A 542 9.28 -12.96 35.24
CA PHE A 542 10.16 -13.09 36.40
C PHE A 542 9.66 -12.29 37.61
N LEU A 543 10.11 -12.74 38.78
CA LEU A 543 9.88 -12.09 40.07
C LEU A 543 11.22 -11.93 40.81
N MET A 544 11.51 -10.72 41.28
CA MET A 544 12.62 -10.49 42.22
C MET A 544 12.29 -11.07 43.60
N ASP A 545 13.22 -11.81 44.18
CA ASP A 545 13.12 -12.43 45.50
C ASP A 545 14.42 -12.22 46.26
N ASP A 546 14.53 -11.10 46.95
CA ASP A 546 15.74 -10.58 47.59
C ASP A 546 16.94 -10.49 46.61
N ASP A 547 17.99 -11.29 46.83
CA ASP A 547 19.19 -11.36 46.00
C ASP A 547 19.07 -12.40 44.85
N SER A 548 17.87 -12.85 44.54
CA SER A 548 17.62 -13.83 43.49
C SER A 548 16.42 -13.47 42.63
N VAL A 549 16.32 -14.09 41.45
CA VAL A 549 15.22 -13.95 40.53
C VAL A 549 14.58 -15.30 40.29
N LEU A 550 13.26 -15.40 40.44
CA LEU A 550 12.48 -16.54 39.96
C LEU A 550 12.09 -16.25 38.51
N VAL A 551 12.44 -17.12 37.59
CA VAL A 551 12.14 -16.96 36.17
C VAL A 551 11.26 -18.10 35.71
N ARG A 552 10.16 -17.81 35.00
CA ARG A 552 9.29 -18.79 34.32
C ARG A 552 9.45 -18.67 32.82
N ILE A 553 9.79 -19.77 32.16
CA ILE A 553 9.82 -19.90 30.71
C ILE A 553 9.08 -21.18 30.33
N ASP A 554 8.08 -21.07 29.45
CA ASP A 554 7.27 -22.20 28.98
C ASP A 554 6.68 -23.09 30.12
N GLY A 555 6.36 -22.45 31.25
CA GLY A 555 5.82 -23.14 32.44
C GLY A 555 6.85 -23.67 33.43
N ASP A 556 8.12 -23.79 33.04
CA ASP A 556 9.20 -24.23 33.92
C ASP A 556 9.73 -23.03 34.73
N VAL A 557 9.86 -23.23 36.06
CA VAL A 557 10.35 -22.20 36.98
C VAL A 557 11.76 -22.52 37.45
N SER A 558 12.67 -21.59 37.29
CA SER A 558 14.05 -21.66 37.78
C SER A 558 14.39 -20.49 38.69
N ARG A 559 15.38 -20.66 39.57
CA ARG A 559 15.87 -19.61 40.45
C ARG A 559 17.32 -19.27 40.10
N HIS A 560 17.61 -17.99 39.96
CA HIS A 560 18.92 -17.46 39.58
C HIS A 560 19.39 -16.42 40.61
N THR A 561 20.67 -16.43 40.96
CA THR A 561 21.24 -15.45 41.88
C THR A 561 21.66 -14.20 41.12
N VAL A 562 21.33 -13.05 41.64
CA VAL A 562 21.83 -11.76 41.12
C VAL A 562 23.25 -11.51 41.67
N LEU A 563 24.21 -11.43 40.75
CA LEU A 563 25.60 -11.15 41.10
C LEU A 563 25.83 -9.65 41.41
N SER A 564 26.94 -9.33 42.00
CA SER A 564 27.23 -7.95 42.44
C SER A 564 27.33 -6.92 41.32
N ASP A 565 27.47 -7.34 40.09
CA ASP A 565 27.46 -6.51 38.86
C ASP A 565 26.10 -6.44 38.18
N GLY A 566 25.09 -7.11 38.76
CA GLY A 566 23.73 -7.13 38.25
C GLY A 566 23.44 -8.26 37.21
N THR A 567 24.44 -9.09 36.92
CA THR A 567 24.27 -10.26 36.03
C THR A 567 23.63 -11.43 36.78
N LEU A 568 23.04 -12.37 36.05
CA LEU A 568 22.42 -13.57 36.60
C LEU A 568 23.35 -14.78 36.50
N ASP A 569 23.34 -15.63 37.53
CA ASP A 569 24.00 -16.92 37.46
C ASP A 569 23.09 -17.95 36.74
N GLY A 570 23.70 -19.01 36.18
CA GLY A 570 22.97 -20.13 35.63
C GLY A 570 22.71 -20.07 34.12
N ASP A 571 21.88 -21.01 33.64
CA ASP A 571 21.64 -21.25 32.21
C ASP A 571 20.23 -20.74 31.85
N LEU A 572 20.14 -19.48 31.40
CA LEU A 572 18.94 -18.85 30.83
C LEU A 572 19.18 -18.54 29.36
N PRO A 573 18.12 -18.50 28.52
CA PRO A 573 18.23 -17.91 27.19
C PRO A 573 18.84 -16.51 27.27
N GLU A 574 19.83 -16.23 26.44
CA GLU A 574 20.63 -15.01 26.52
C GLU A 574 19.79 -13.74 26.32
N GLU A 575 18.72 -13.84 25.51
CA GLU A 575 17.76 -12.75 25.30
C GLU A 575 16.97 -12.45 26.59
N VAL A 576 16.53 -13.48 27.31
CA VAL A 576 15.75 -13.31 28.54
C VAL A 576 16.64 -12.78 29.67
N SER A 577 17.82 -13.36 29.87
CA SER A 577 18.76 -12.90 30.91
C SER A 577 19.15 -11.45 30.68
N SER A 578 19.45 -11.05 29.44
CA SER A 578 19.85 -9.68 29.09
C SER A 578 18.76 -8.65 29.37
N ILE A 579 17.47 -8.97 29.13
CA ILE A 579 16.38 -8.04 29.47
C ILE A 579 16.23 -7.93 30.99
N ILE A 580 16.31 -9.03 31.72
CA ILE A 580 16.20 -9.04 33.19
C ILE A 580 17.36 -8.25 33.82
N GLU A 581 18.59 -8.48 33.38
CA GLU A 581 19.79 -7.78 33.84
C GLU A 581 19.71 -6.27 33.56
N GLU A 582 19.24 -5.88 32.37
CA GLU A 582 19.02 -4.47 32.03
C GLU A 582 17.98 -3.83 32.97
N ILE A 583 16.90 -4.56 33.28
CA ILE A 583 15.88 -4.07 34.21
C ILE A 583 16.46 -3.92 35.62
N ILE A 584 17.21 -4.90 36.10
CA ILE A 584 17.85 -4.85 37.44
C ILE A 584 18.80 -3.66 37.53
N VAL A 585 19.65 -3.44 36.55
CA VAL A 585 20.69 -2.43 36.58
C VAL A 585 20.15 -1.03 36.33
N ASN A 586 19.35 -0.83 35.31
CA ASN A 586 18.96 0.48 34.79
C ASN A 586 17.50 0.87 35.04
N HIS A 587 16.64 -0.12 35.34
CA HIS A 587 15.20 0.07 35.47
C HIS A 587 14.61 -0.54 36.75
N ALA A 588 15.40 -0.60 37.84
CA ALA A 588 15.02 -1.22 39.12
C ALA A 588 13.70 -0.68 39.72
N TYR A 589 13.26 0.52 39.31
CA TYR A 589 11.98 1.10 39.70
C TYR A 589 10.77 0.32 39.17
N LEU A 590 10.95 -0.56 38.17
CA LEU A 590 9.91 -1.42 37.62
C LEU A 590 9.67 -2.69 38.46
N LEU A 591 10.62 -3.04 39.33
CA LEU A 591 10.60 -4.30 40.07
C LEU A 591 9.64 -4.27 41.28
N GLY A 592 9.11 -3.12 41.62
CA GLY A 592 8.30 -2.93 42.83
C GLY A 592 9.10 -3.12 44.11
N SER A 593 8.82 -2.38 45.17
CA SER A 593 9.40 -2.69 46.48
C SER A 593 8.76 -3.98 47.00
N VAL A 594 9.52 -5.07 47.05
CA VAL A 594 9.15 -6.23 47.85
C VAL A 594 9.25 -5.79 49.31
N GLY A 595 8.13 -5.39 49.93
CA GLY A 595 8.08 -5.20 51.36
C GLY A 595 7.54 -3.86 51.84
N GLU A 596 6.31 -3.77 52.17
CA GLU A 596 5.75 -3.57 53.54
C GLU A 596 4.27 -3.87 53.51
#